data_a82c7e82aa25a91f5d8004acd6a53876
#
_entry.id   a82c7e82aa25a91f5d8004acd6a53876
#
_cell.length_a   1.000
_cell.length_b   1.000
_cell.length_c   1.000
_cell.angle_alpha   90.00
_cell.angle_beta   90.00
_cell.angle_gamma   90.00
#
_symmetry.space_group_name_H-M   'P 1'
#
loop_
_entity.id
_entity.type
_entity.pdbx_description
1 polymer ?
#
loop_
_entity_poly.entity_id
_entity_poly.type
_entity_poly.pdbx_seq_one_letter_code
_entity_poly.pdbx_strand_id
1 'polypeptide(L)'
;MIYHYFKDCFVCANIKENVWYYFNELIGGRWEITEQGHKLRSRLSNEIVDLYMYYQNKYQQKANMEEEGSEFQNIYNNRVANCSKVIIKLKDSGYKDKIMKECREYFYDNKFTEKLDDQKHLIGFENGIYDLNKSVFRGGLPSDY
;
A
#
# COMPACT_ATOMS: atom_id res chain seq x y z
N MET A 1 -5.79 -7.85 2.38
CA MET A 1 -5.16 -7.50 1.08
C MET A 1 -4.40 -6.18 1.16
N ILE A 2 -5.02 -5.01 1.36
CA ILE A 2 -4.35 -3.68 1.40
C ILE A 2 -3.17 -3.67 2.37
N TYR A 3 -3.38 -4.07 3.63
CA TYR A 3 -2.31 -4.19 4.61
C TYR A 3 -1.13 -5.05 4.11
N HIS A 4 -1.43 -6.21 3.52
CA HIS A 4 -0.39 -7.10 3.01
C HIS A 4 0.47 -6.47 1.91
N TYR A 5 -0.13 -5.63 1.06
CA TYR A 5 0.59 -4.91 0.00
C TYR A 5 1.44 -3.74 0.49
N PHE A 6 0.99 -3.08 1.56
CA PHE A 6 1.55 -1.79 1.96
C PHE A 6 2.12 -1.75 3.38
N LYS A 7 2.14 -2.87 4.10
CA LYS A 7 2.59 -2.93 5.51
C LYS A 7 4.02 -2.44 5.73
N ASP A 8 4.89 -2.58 4.73
CA ASP A 8 6.28 -2.17 4.80
C ASP A 8 6.50 -0.72 4.33
N CYS A 9 5.43 -0.07 3.82
CA CYS A 9 5.49 1.28 3.25
C CYS A 9 4.65 2.30 4.01
N PHE A 10 3.76 1.88 4.91
CA PHE A 10 2.86 2.77 5.64
C PHE A 10 2.73 2.36 7.10
N VAL A 11 2.66 3.36 7.98
CA VAL A 11 2.40 3.18 9.41
C VAL A 11 1.44 4.27 9.88
N CYS A 12 0.43 3.87 10.66
CA CYS A 12 -0.41 4.79 11.43
C CYS A 12 0.17 4.90 12.84
N ALA A 13 0.82 6.00 13.14
CA ALA A 13 1.47 6.21 14.45
C ALA A 13 0.47 6.68 15.53
N ASN A 14 -0.63 7.34 15.14
CA ASN A 14 -1.67 7.79 16.06
C ASN A 14 -3.05 7.69 15.39
N ILE A 15 -3.89 6.79 15.90
CA ILE A 15 -5.25 6.58 15.38
C ILE A 15 -6.15 7.80 15.66
N LYS A 16 -6.08 8.37 16.86
CA LYS A 16 -6.95 9.47 17.29
C LYS A 16 -6.68 10.75 16.50
N GLU A 17 -5.42 11.07 16.33
CA GLU A 17 -4.97 12.26 15.61
C GLU A 17 -4.79 12.00 14.11
N ASN A 18 -4.99 10.73 13.68
CA ASN A 18 -4.85 10.30 12.29
C ASN A 18 -3.48 10.62 11.69
N VAL A 19 -2.41 10.38 12.48
CA VAL A 19 -1.02 10.63 12.07
C VAL A 19 -0.48 9.41 11.33
N TRP A 20 -0.01 9.64 10.14
CA TRP A 20 0.53 8.61 9.26
C TRP A 20 1.93 8.93 8.80
N TYR A 21 2.71 7.87 8.62
CA TYR A 21 3.99 7.87 7.94
C TYR A 21 3.94 6.99 6.70
N TYR A 22 4.70 7.38 5.69
CA TYR A 22 4.94 6.55 4.52
C TYR A 22 6.42 6.52 4.20
N PHE A 23 6.89 5.38 3.69
CA PHE A 23 8.26 5.22 3.26
C PHE A 23 8.41 5.74 1.82
N ASN A 24 9.25 6.76 1.64
CA ASN A 24 9.49 7.40 0.35
C ASN A 24 10.77 6.88 -0.29
N GLU A 25 10.63 5.87 -1.16
CA GLU A 25 11.76 5.27 -1.88
C GLU A 25 12.40 6.23 -2.90
N LEU A 26 11.62 7.18 -3.43
CA LEU A 26 12.08 8.09 -4.49
C LEU A 26 13.07 9.14 -4.00
N ILE A 27 13.09 9.42 -2.69
CA ILE A 27 13.95 10.43 -2.07
C ILE A 27 14.86 9.72 -1.07
N GLY A 28 15.81 8.92 -1.58
CA GLY A 28 16.82 8.27 -0.78
C GLY A 28 16.35 7.16 0.16
N GLY A 29 15.05 6.87 0.21
CA GLY A 29 14.45 5.87 1.11
C GLY A 29 14.39 6.36 2.55
N ARG A 30 13.32 7.07 2.90
CA ARG A 30 13.08 7.57 4.27
C ARG A 30 11.60 7.62 4.61
N TRP A 31 11.31 7.61 5.91
CA TRP A 31 9.96 7.81 6.41
C TRP A 31 9.59 9.29 6.43
N GLU A 32 8.43 9.60 5.88
CA GLU A 32 7.87 10.96 5.84
C GLU A 32 6.44 10.97 6.36
N ILE A 33 6.06 12.07 7.02
CA ILE A 33 4.67 12.28 7.44
C ILE A 33 3.79 12.48 6.22
N THR A 34 2.61 11.88 6.22
CA THR A 34 1.56 12.11 5.24
C THR A 34 0.27 12.52 5.93
N GLU A 35 -0.30 13.63 5.49
CA GLU A 35 -1.55 14.13 6.06
C GLU A 35 -2.67 13.11 5.94
N GLN A 36 -3.24 12.70 7.09
CA GLN A 36 -4.37 11.78 7.17
C GLN A 36 -4.27 10.51 6.29
N GLY A 37 -3.06 10.07 6.01
CA GLY A 37 -2.82 8.92 5.14
C GLY A 37 -3.13 9.17 3.66
N HIS A 38 -3.11 10.44 3.20
CA HIS A 38 -3.42 10.80 1.81
C HIS A 38 -2.65 9.97 0.77
N LYS A 39 -1.39 9.65 1.03
CA LYS A 39 -0.58 8.81 0.13
C LYS A 39 -1.14 7.40 -0.01
N LEU A 40 -1.55 6.76 1.10
CA LEU A 40 -2.21 5.45 1.06
C LEU A 40 -3.57 5.54 0.32
N ARG A 41 -4.36 6.57 0.63
CA ARG A 41 -5.66 6.81 -0.04
C ARG A 41 -5.50 6.96 -1.56
N SER A 42 -4.45 7.65 -2.01
CA SER A 42 -4.13 7.79 -3.43
C SER A 42 -3.78 6.45 -4.06
N ARG A 43 -2.97 5.62 -3.39
CA ARG A 43 -2.60 4.28 -3.89
C ARG A 43 -3.80 3.34 -4.01
N LEU A 44 -4.82 3.50 -3.16
CA LEU A 44 -6.08 2.74 -3.31
C LEU A 44 -6.79 3.04 -4.64
N SER A 45 -6.75 4.31 -5.09
CA SER A 45 -7.40 4.74 -6.31
C SER A 45 -6.62 4.41 -7.59
N ASN A 46 -5.33 4.18 -7.47
CA ASN A 46 -4.41 3.92 -8.57
C ASN A 46 -3.93 2.46 -8.52
N GLU A 47 -2.94 2.14 -7.71
CA GLU A 47 -2.28 0.83 -7.70
C GLU A 47 -3.24 -0.34 -7.44
N ILE A 48 -4.18 -0.20 -6.48
CA ILE A 48 -5.15 -1.27 -6.20
C ILE A 48 -6.18 -1.38 -7.31
N VAL A 49 -6.62 -0.26 -7.89
CA VAL A 49 -7.51 -0.29 -9.06
C VAL A 49 -6.82 -0.97 -10.24
N ASP A 50 -5.57 -0.63 -10.55
CA ASP A 50 -4.81 -1.25 -11.64
C ASP A 50 -4.63 -2.75 -11.43
N LEU A 51 -4.40 -3.17 -10.19
CA LEU A 51 -4.33 -4.59 -9.83
C LEU A 51 -5.66 -5.32 -10.12
N TYR A 52 -6.80 -4.71 -9.75
CA TYR A 52 -8.11 -5.30 -10.06
C TYR A 52 -8.41 -5.30 -11.56
N MET A 53 -8.01 -4.27 -12.30
CA MET A 53 -8.13 -4.24 -13.76
C MET A 53 -7.28 -5.34 -14.42
N TYR A 54 -6.06 -5.57 -13.93
CA TYR A 54 -5.22 -6.68 -14.40
C TYR A 54 -5.90 -8.03 -14.20
N TYR A 55 -6.42 -8.31 -12.99
CA TYR A 55 -7.13 -9.57 -12.72
C TYR A 55 -8.44 -9.69 -13.50
N GLN A 56 -9.17 -8.59 -13.68
CA GLN A 56 -10.38 -8.55 -14.51
C GLN A 56 -10.08 -9.01 -15.93
N ASN A 57 -9.07 -8.45 -16.56
CA ASN A 57 -8.63 -8.83 -17.92
C ASN A 57 -8.21 -10.30 -17.99
N LYS A 58 -7.45 -10.76 -16.99
CA LYS A 58 -7.01 -12.17 -16.90
C LYS A 58 -8.20 -13.14 -16.77
N TYR A 59 -9.21 -12.79 -15.97
CA TYR A 59 -10.42 -13.61 -15.86
C TYR A 59 -11.27 -13.55 -17.13
N GLN A 60 -11.34 -12.41 -17.79
CA GLN A 60 -12.04 -12.29 -19.08
C GLN A 60 -11.40 -13.16 -20.16
N GLN A 61 -10.07 -13.17 -20.25
CA GLN A 61 -9.35 -14.05 -21.18
C GLN A 61 -9.64 -15.52 -20.90
N LYS A 62 -9.66 -15.92 -19.63
CA LYS A 62 -10.00 -17.30 -19.24
C LYS A 62 -11.46 -17.65 -19.60
N ALA A 63 -12.41 -16.75 -19.34
CA ALA A 63 -13.81 -16.96 -19.70
C ALA A 63 -14.00 -17.17 -21.20
N ASN A 64 -13.22 -16.43 -22.02
CA ASN A 64 -13.29 -16.54 -23.48
C ASN A 64 -12.67 -17.84 -24.04
N MET A 65 -11.86 -18.55 -23.24
CA MET A 65 -11.25 -19.83 -23.61
C MET A 65 -12.13 -21.04 -23.24
N GLU A 66 -13.13 -20.85 -22.40
CA GLU A 66 -14.03 -21.91 -21.95
C GLU A 66 -15.19 -22.10 -22.93
N GLU A 67 -15.81 -23.27 -22.91
CA GLU A 67 -17.02 -23.54 -23.66
C GLU A 67 -18.17 -22.64 -23.22
N GLU A 68 -18.95 -22.15 -24.18
CA GLU A 68 -20.07 -21.28 -23.93
C GLU A 68 -21.11 -21.93 -22.99
N GLY A 69 -21.45 -21.23 -21.92
CA GLY A 69 -22.38 -21.72 -20.89
C GLY A 69 -21.80 -22.73 -19.91
N SER A 70 -20.51 -23.07 -20.00
CA SER A 70 -19.84 -23.97 -19.05
C SER A 70 -19.81 -23.38 -17.62
N GLU A 71 -19.72 -24.27 -16.64
CA GLU A 71 -19.58 -23.87 -15.23
C GLU A 71 -18.33 -22.99 -15.01
N PHE A 72 -17.21 -23.35 -15.64
CA PHE A 72 -15.97 -22.58 -15.55
C PHE A 72 -16.09 -21.20 -16.18
N GLN A 73 -16.75 -21.07 -17.34
CA GLN A 73 -17.02 -19.76 -17.94
C GLN A 73 -17.86 -18.88 -17.01
N ASN A 74 -18.90 -19.43 -16.40
CA ASN A 74 -19.75 -18.71 -15.44
C ASN A 74 -18.96 -18.26 -14.21
N ILE A 75 -18.06 -19.10 -13.68
CA ILE A 75 -17.17 -18.74 -12.56
C ILE A 75 -16.26 -17.57 -12.95
N TYR A 76 -15.64 -17.59 -14.12
CA TYR A 76 -14.77 -16.49 -14.55
C TYR A 76 -15.54 -15.20 -14.81
N ASN A 77 -16.72 -15.27 -15.44
CA ASN A 77 -17.59 -14.11 -15.64
C ASN A 77 -18.01 -13.48 -14.31
N ASN A 78 -18.33 -14.29 -13.30
CA ASN A 78 -18.64 -13.79 -11.96
C ASN A 78 -17.42 -13.08 -11.31
N ARG A 79 -16.21 -13.60 -11.53
CA ARG A 79 -14.97 -12.93 -11.06
C ARG A 79 -14.73 -11.60 -11.75
N VAL A 80 -14.97 -11.52 -13.07
CA VAL A 80 -14.90 -10.26 -13.84
C VAL A 80 -15.88 -9.24 -13.24
N ALA A 81 -17.14 -9.63 -13.04
CA ALA A 81 -18.16 -8.76 -12.46
C ALA A 81 -17.78 -8.27 -11.03
N ASN A 82 -17.21 -9.15 -10.22
CA ASN A 82 -16.75 -8.79 -8.89
C ASN A 82 -15.57 -7.80 -8.92
N CYS A 83 -14.60 -7.99 -9.82
CA CYS A 83 -13.53 -7.01 -10.04
C CYS A 83 -14.09 -5.64 -10.43
N SER A 84 -15.04 -5.59 -11.37
CA SER A 84 -15.71 -4.34 -11.78
C SER A 84 -16.36 -3.63 -10.59
N LYS A 85 -17.09 -4.37 -9.75
CA LYS A 85 -17.74 -3.80 -8.55
C LYS A 85 -16.72 -3.18 -7.59
N VAL A 86 -15.57 -3.84 -7.39
CA VAL A 86 -14.51 -3.33 -6.50
C VAL A 86 -13.87 -2.08 -7.10
N ILE A 87 -13.57 -2.08 -8.40
CA ILE A 87 -13.00 -0.91 -9.11
C ILE A 87 -13.90 0.32 -8.94
N ILE A 88 -15.20 0.17 -9.15
CA ILE A 88 -16.18 1.26 -9.00
C ILE A 88 -16.18 1.77 -7.55
N LYS A 89 -16.20 0.88 -6.56
CA LYS A 89 -16.17 1.24 -5.14
C LYS A 89 -14.87 1.95 -4.74
N LEU A 90 -13.73 1.53 -5.27
CA LEU A 90 -12.44 2.18 -4.97
C LEU A 90 -12.31 3.58 -5.59
N LYS A 91 -13.16 3.93 -6.56
CA LYS A 91 -13.29 5.29 -7.10
C LYS A 91 -14.26 6.17 -6.32
N ASP A 92 -15.14 5.57 -5.51
CA ASP A 92 -16.04 6.30 -4.61
C ASP A 92 -15.32 6.82 -3.37
N SER A 93 -15.49 8.10 -3.07
CA SER A 93 -14.80 8.76 -1.94
C SER A 93 -15.29 8.25 -0.59
N GLY A 94 -16.60 8.08 -0.41
CA GLY A 94 -17.18 7.63 0.85
C GLY A 94 -16.81 6.17 1.17
N TYR A 95 -16.67 5.33 0.15
CA TYR A 95 -16.20 3.97 0.35
C TYR A 95 -14.70 3.95 0.74
N LYS A 96 -13.88 4.80 0.11
CA LYS A 96 -12.46 4.95 0.51
C LYS A 96 -12.30 5.46 1.93
N ASP A 97 -13.15 6.36 2.39
CA ASP A 97 -13.13 6.83 3.78
C ASP A 97 -13.35 5.70 4.78
N LYS A 98 -14.28 4.79 4.47
CA LYS A 98 -14.50 3.58 5.28
C LYS A 98 -13.27 2.66 5.28
N ILE A 99 -12.66 2.43 4.13
CA ILE A 99 -11.41 1.64 4.03
C ILE A 99 -10.29 2.30 4.84
N MET A 100 -10.10 3.61 4.71
CA MET A 100 -9.05 4.33 5.44
C MET A 100 -9.27 4.29 6.95
N LYS A 101 -10.53 4.28 7.41
CA LYS A 101 -10.86 4.09 8.83
C LYS A 101 -10.40 2.72 9.34
N GLU A 102 -10.68 1.66 8.61
CA GLU A 102 -10.21 0.31 8.93
C GLU A 102 -8.68 0.21 8.84
N CYS A 103 -8.08 0.81 7.82
CA CYS A 103 -6.63 0.81 7.66
C CYS A 103 -5.89 1.43 8.85
N ARG A 104 -6.47 2.42 9.54
CA ARG A 104 -5.84 2.99 10.74
C ARG A 104 -5.55 1.94 11.80
N GLU A 105 -6.44 0.97 11.98
CA GLU A 105 -6.27 -0.09 12.97
C GLU A 105 -5.23 -1.12 12.52
N TYR A 106 -5.27 -1.53 11.24
CA TYR A 106 -4.35 -2.53 10.71
C TYR A 106 -2.90 -2.05 10.59
N PHE A 107 -2.69 -0.76 10.31
CA PHE A 107 -1.36 -0.16 10.16
C PHE A 107 -0.86 0.48 11.46
N TYR A 108 -1.57 0.33 12.57
CA TYR A 108 -1.23 0.99 13.83
C TYR A 108 0.02 0.41 14.47
N ASP A 109 1.00 1.29 14.72
CA ASP A 109 2.17 1.02 15.57
C ASP A 109 2.43 2.23 16.46
N ASN A 110 2.03 2.13 17.72
CA ASN A 110 2.20 3.21 18.71
C ASN A 110 3.65 3.47 19.12
N LYS A 111 4.55 2.54 18.81
CA LYS A 111 5.99 2.66 19.09
C LYS A 111 6.80 3.12 17.88
N PHE A 112 6.13 3.35 16.75
CA PHE A 112 6.82 3.69 15.52
C PHE A 112 7.69 4.95 15.65
N THR A 113 7.15 6.01 16.27
CA THR A 113 7.88 7.27 16.46
C THR A 113 9.08 7.14 17.39
N GLU A 114 9.06 6.16 18.32
CA GLU A 114 10.18 5.89 19.21
C GLU A 114 11.34 5.18 18.47
N LYS A 115 11.03 4.51 17.36
CA LYS A 115 12.02 3.82 16.53
C LYS A 115 12.72 4.75 15.55
N LEU A 116 12.09 5.88 15.21
CA LEU A 116 12.68 6.88 14.31
C LEU A 116 13.93 7.44 14.95
N ASP A 117 15.02 7.46 14.20
CA ASP A 117 16.34 7.96 14.63
C ASP A 117 17.01 7.17 15.78
N ASP A 118 16.53 5.97 16.12
CA ASP A 118 17.15 5.13 17.18
C ASP A 118 18.45 4.46 16.72
N GLN A 119 18.69 4.32 15.43
CA GLN A 119 19.85 3.64 14.87
C GLN A 119 21.07 4.57 14.74
N LYS A 120 21.80 4.74 15.84
CA LYS A 120 22.95 5.67 15.96
C LYS A 120 24.10 5.44 14.97
N HIS A 121 24.14 4.29 14.31
CA HIS A 121 25.18 3.96 13.31
C HIS A 121 24.74 4.35 11.88
N LEU A 122 23.54 4.86 11.70
CA LEU A 122 23.05 5.32 10.41
C LEU A 122 23.01 6.85 10.38
N ILE A 123 23.56 7.44 9.32
CA ILE A 123 23.52 8.86 9.08
C ILE A 123 22.68 9.11 7.84
N GLY A 124 21.54 9.83 8.01
CA GLY A 124 20.62 10.19 6.93
C GLY A 124 21.17 11.34 6.08
N PHE A 125 21.03 11.18 4.75
CA PHE A 125 21.27 12.21 3.75
C PHE A 125 20.01 12.35 2.87
N GLU A 126 19.92 13.42 2.09
CA GLU A 126 18.77 13.62 1.19
C GLU A 126 18.58 12.49 0.17
N ASN A 127 19.65 11.85 -0.25
CA ASN A 127 19.67 10.83 -1.30
C ASN A 127 20.00 9.42 -0.80
N GLY A 128 20.00 9.19 0.53
CA GLY A 128 20.26 7.87 1.10
C GLY A 128 20.78 7.93 2.53
N ILE A 129 21.36 6.86 2.97
CA ILE A 129 21.99 6.72 4.30
C ILE A 129 23.41 6.24 4.19
N TYR A 130 24.26 6.65 5.14
CA TYR A 130 25.58 6.09 5.34
C TYR A 130 25.59 5.19 6.58
N ASP A 131 25.92 3.92 6.38
CA ASP A 131 26.03 2.93 7.44
C ASP A 131 27.46 2.93 7.97
N LEU A 132 27.67 3.47 9.16
CA LEU A 132 28.98 3.57 9.82
C LEU A 132 29.60 2.20 10.12
N ASN A 133 28.77 1.20 10.43
CA ASN A 133 29.27 -0.16 10.74
C ASN A 133 29.81 -0.86 9.50
N LYS A 134 29.21 -0.60 8.34
CA LYS A 134 29.60 -1.21 7.08
C LYS A 134 30.48 -0.30 6.22
N SER A 135 30.63 0.97 6.62
CA SER A 135 31.32 2.01 5.86
C SER A 135 30.81 2.12 4.43
N VAL A 136 29.48 2.09 4.24
CA VAL A 136 28.85 2.10 2.92
C VAL A 136 27.71 3.11 2.86
N PHE A 137 27.63 3.80 1.72
CA PHE A 137 26.48 4.62 1.37
C PHE A 137 25.48 3.78 0.56
N ARG A 138 24.18 3.83 0.91
CA ARG A 138 23.11 3.10 0.24
C ARG A 138 21.78 3.84 0.33
N GLY A 139 20.79 3.41 -0.45
CA GLY A 139 19.41 3.81 -0.22
C GLY A 139 18.91 3.33 1.14
N GLY A 140 18.05 4.13 1.76
CA GLY A 140 17.39 3.75 2.99
C GLY A 140 16.42 2.56 2.78
N LEU A 141 16.18 1.82 3.83
CA LEU A 141 15.22 0.71 3.90
C LEU A 141 14.13 1.03 4.93
N PRO A 142 12.91 0.47 4.79
CA PRO A 142 11.84 0.66 5.79
C PRO A 142 12.25 0.30 7.22
N SER A 143 13.22 -0.58 7.37
CA SER A 143 13.77 -1.03 8.67
C SER A 143 14.84 -0.11 9.26
N ASP A 144 15.26 0.93 8.56
CA ASP A 144 16.32 1.83 9.03
C ASP A 144 15.79 2.90 10.02
N TYR A 145 14.46 3.13 10.05
CA TYR A 145 13.74 4.05 10.93
C TYR A 145 14.32 5.45 11.08
#